data_93237cc7c672fa7948296eb257850e05
#
_entry.id   93237cc7c672fa7948296eb257850e05
#
_cell.length_a   1.000
_cell.length_b   1.000
_cell.length_c   1.000
_cell.angle_alpha   90.00
_cell.angle_beta   90.00
_cell.angle_gamma   90.00
#
_symmetry.space_group_name_H-M   'P 1'
#
loop_
_entity.id
_entity.type
_entity.pdbx_description
1 polymer ?
#
loop_
_entity_poly.entity_id
_entity_poly.type
_entity_poly.pdbx_seq_one_letter_code
_entity_poly.pdbx_strand_id
1 'polypeptide(L)'
;VRCYGAAPAVEPGNSEAHSFEPATVTIHYNPAMNWTLDADGKWQGYTVSDKGACTHTDYGTTERTVPATCGEAGRVDTICSNCGEVISTRELPPTGAHVWGNGVVTTAPTETTPGVRTFTCSGCGATERRNLTNAAGHKWDGGTVTTAPTETTPGVRTFTCTVCGQTRTEAIPATGASTCTGGPSCPSYGLHDVAGPSYWAHEGIDYCVRNRLMSGVGAGTFSPDTACTRAQIVKILYNRSGNQTDYSYYYLPFTDVAPGAWYYNAVAWAYYNDVTSGTSATMFTPNAAITRQQLVTFLYRYTVKYAPEFTGNAAPISAFPDAGSVANWAYAAMSWAVGNGLIKGNAHDNGPDYLDPNGSATRAQTATIIMRYCQLIGA
;
A
#
# COMPACT_ATOMS: atom_id res chain seq x y z
N VAL A 1 26.92 -55.04 5.93
CA VAL A 1 25.82 -54.09 6.07
C VAL A 1 26.29 -52.94 6.96
N ARG A 2 25.97 -51.69 6.58
CA ARG A 2 26.34 -50.52 7.34
C ARG A 2 25.09 -49.90 7.94
N CYS A 3 25.10 -49.68 9.24
CA CYS A 3 24.00 -49.09 10.01
C CYS A 3 24.49 -47.81 10.69
N TYR A 4 23.98 -46.69 10.25
CA TYR A 4 24.42 -45.36 10.75
C TYR A 4 23.55 -44.77 11.85
N GLY A 5 22.40 -45.38 12.12
CA GLY A 5 21.46 -44.99 13.16
C GLY A 5 21.52 -45.86 14.39
N ALA A 6 20.59 -45.66 15.32
CA ALA A 6 20.37 -46.58 16.42
C ALA A 6 20.02 -47.98 15.90
N ALA A 7 20.27 -48.99 16.72
CA ALA A 7 19.91 -50.38 16.38
C ALA A 7 18.44 -50.44 15.98
N PRO A 8 18.09 -51.14 14.88
CA PRO A 8 16.70 -51.36 14.51
C PRO A 8 15.94 -52.06 15.64
N ALA A 9 14.66 -51.68 15.83
CA ALA A 9 13.80 -52.40 16.76
C ALA A 9 13.58 -53.82 16.24
N VAL A 10 13.73 -54.80 17.11
CA VAL A 10 13.45 -56.21 16.79
C VAL A 10 12.04 -56.54 17.31
N GLU A 11 11.17 -57.01 16.42
CA GLU A 11 9.83 -57.46 16.79
C GLU A 11 9.95 -58.68 17.75
N PRO A 12 9.33 -58.64 18.95
CA PRO A 12 9.37 -59.76 19.88
C PRO A 12 8.62 -60.96 19.29
N GLY A 13 9.33 -62.04 19.07
CA GLY A 13 8.73 -63.32 18.72
C GLY A 13 9.11 -63.90 17.35
N ASN A 14 9.92 -63.29 16.58
CA ASN A 14 10.38 -63.85 15.29
C ASN A 14 11.85 -64.28 15.36
N SER A 15 12.10 -65.38 15.98
CA SER A 15 13.43 -65.96 16.17
C SER A 15 14.06 -66.65 14.93
N GLU A 16 13.34 -66.64 13.79
CA GLU A 16 13.79 -67.37 12.59
C GLU A 16 13.97 -66.52 11.33
N ALA A 17 13.69 -65.19 11.36
CA ALA A 17 13.79 -64.33 10.19
C ALA A 17 15.05 -63.46 10.22
N HIS A 18 16.22 -64.05 10.09
CA HIS A 18 17.40 -63.28 9.74
C HIS A 18 17.33 -62.93 8.27
N SER A 19 17.33 -61.61 7.95
CA SER A 19 17.36 -61.16 6.57
C SER A 19 18.68 -61.51 5.85
N PHE A 20 19.70 -61.96 6.62
CA PHE A 20 21.02 -62.35 6.12
C PHE A 20 21.55 -63.52 6.97
N GLU A 21 22.36 -64.40 6.37
CA GLU A 21 23.09 -65.46 7.10
C GLU A 21 24.13 -64.81 8.05
N PRO A 22 24.01 -64.99 9.41
CA PRO A 22 24.84 -64.26 10.38
C PRO A 22 26.35 -64.54 10.23
N ALA A 23 26.71 -65.69 9.74
CA ALA A 23 28.13 -66.09 9.60
C ALA A 23 28.85 -65.38 8.44
N THR A 24 28.13 -64.85 7.49
CA THR A 24 28.68 -64.26 6.26
C THR A 24 28.58 -62.74 6.19
N VAL A 25 27.91 -62.09 7.16
CA VAL A 25 27.66 -60.68 7.17
C VAL A 25 28.25 -60.01 8.38
N THR A 26 29.07 -58.99 8.17
CA THR A 26 29.52 -58.10 9.24
C THR A 26 28.70 -56.82 9.19
N ILE A 27 28.15 -56.44 10.34
CA ILE A 27 27.42 -55.16 10.50
C ILE A 27 28.40 -54.12 11.01
N HIS A 28 28.64 -53.09 10.23
CA HIS A 28 29.40 -51.91 10.67
C HIS A 28 28.42 -50.94 11.33
N TYR A 29 28.64 -50.58 12.56
CA TYR A 29 27.76 -49.73 13.35
C TYR A 29 28.49 -48.50 13.92
N ASN A 30 27.74 -47.51 14.28
CA ASN A 30 28.27 -46.34 14.98
C ASN A 30 28.21 -46.60 16.50
N PRO A 31 29.35 -46.71 17.20
CA PRO A 31 29.35 -46.97 18.63
C PRO A 31 28.80 -45.86 19.50
N ALA A 32 28.67 -44.63 18.96
CA ALA A 32 28.03 -43.51 19.66
C ALA A 32 26.49 -43.58 19.69
N MET A 33 25.90 -44.54 18.94
CA MET A 33 24.47 -44.77 18.92
C MET A 33 24.13 -45.97 19.81
N ASN A 34 22.93 -46.04 20.39
CA ASN A 34 22.51 -47.08 21.31
C ASN A 34 22.41 -48.46 20.63
N TRP A 35 23.52 -49.20 20.64
CA TRP A 35 23.61 -50.58 20.20
C TRP A 35 23.87 -51.46 21.41
N THR A 36 22.92 -52.34 21.74
CA THR A 36 23.10 -53.32 22.81
C THR A 36 23.68 -54.57 22.19
N LEU A 37 24.93 -54.87 22.50
CA LEU A 37 25.61 -56.08 22.06
C LEU A 37 25.41 -57.19 23.09
N ASP A 38 25.42 -58.47 22.61
CA ASP A 38 25.37 -59.63 23.46
C ASP A 38 26.74 -59.88 24.18
N ALA A 39 26.79 -60.89 25.00
CA ALA A 39 28.01 -61.25 25.80
C ALA A 39 29.21 -61.61 24.92
N ASP A 40 29.01 -62.00 23.67
CA ASP A 40 30.04 -62.33 22.70
C ASP A 40 30.41 -61.14 21.81
N GLY A 41 29.88 -59.98 22.12
CA GLY A 41 30.12 -58.73 21.36
C GLY A 41 29.45 -58.72 20.00
N LYS A 42 28.38 -59.46 19.80
CA LYS A 42 27.57 -59.48 18.58
C LYS A 42 26.26 -58.79 18.79
N TRP A 43 25.66 -58.32 17.70
CA TRP A 43 24.29 -57.80 17.70
C TRP A 43 23.36 -58.80 16.99
N GLN A 44 22.43 -59.39 17.74
CA GLN A 44 21.48 -60.37 17.18
C GLN A 44 22.18 -61.55 16.44
N GLY A 45 23.32 -62.02 16.97
CA GLY A 45 24.12 -63.04 16.35
C GLY A 45 25.03 -62.64 15.19
N TYR A 46 24.92 -61.40 14.73
CA TYR A 46 25.77 -60.86 13.66
C TYR A 46 27.11 -60.35 14.23
N THR A 47 28.18 -60.62 13.53
CA THR A 47 29.47 -60.02 13.82
C THR A 47 29.35 -58.50 13.59
N VAL A 48 29.69 -57.74 14.61
CA VAL A 48 29.69 -56.26 14.52
C VAL A 48 31.13 -55.76 14.47
N SER A 49 31.31 -54.65 13.81
CA SER A 49 32.61 -53.99 13.72
C SER A 49 32.40 -52.48 13.91
N ASP A 50 33.08 -51.98 14.93
CA ASP A 50 33.24 -50.56 15.18
C ASP A 50 34.33 -49.94 14.29
N LYS A 51 34.79 -50.72 13.29
CA LYS A 51 35.84 -50.25 12.40
C LYS A 51 35.49 -48.96 11.72
N GLY A 52 36.00 -47.98 12.40
CA GLY A 52 36.35 -46.73 11.86
C GLY A 52 35.27 -45.71 12.07
N ALA A 53 35.48 -44.78 12.99
CA ALA A 53 35.06 -43.43 12.73
C ALA A 53 35.31 -43.16 11.24
N CYS A 54 34.25 -42.87 10.50
CA CYS A 54 34.36 -42.56 9.10
C CYS A 54 35.39 -41.40 8.98
N THR A 55 36.49 -41.64 8.27
CA THR A 55 37.53 -40.60 8.12
C THR A 55 37.08 -39.45 7.19
N HIS A 56 35.94 -39.62 6.56
CA HIS A 56 35.29 -38.67 5.65
C HIS A 56 36.10 -38.33 4.40
N THR A 57 37.28 -38.94 4.20
CA THR A 57 38.24 -38.60 3.14
C THR A 57 37.96 -39.26 1.81
N ASP A 58 37.25 -40.41 1.80
CA ASP A 58 37.10 -41.28 0.61
C ASP A 58 35.64 -41.41 0.14
N TYR A 59 34.76 -40.58 0.67
CA TYR A 59 33.32 -40.69 0.43
C TYR A 59 32.76 -39.36 -0.09
N GLY A 60 31.75 -39.45 -0.97
CA GLY A 60 31.02 -38.28 -1.45
C GLY A 60 30.29 -37.55 -0.30
N THR A 61 29.93 -36.32 -0.53
CA THR A 61 29.15 -35.51 0.39
C THR A 61 27.79 -35.15 -0.21
N THR A 62 26.80 -34.96 0.66
CA THR A 62 25.51 -34.38 0.31
C THR A 62 25.29 -33.13 1.15
N GLU A 63 24.54 -32.17 0.62
CA GLU A 63 24.18 -30.96 1.36
C GLU A 63 22.75 -31.04 1.87
N ARG A 64 22.55 -30.64 3.11
CA ARG A 64 21.23 -30.42 3.71
C ARG A 64 21.11 -28.94 4.08
N THR A 65 20.21 -28.24 3.41
CA THR A 65 19.95 -26.83 3.68
C THR A 65 18.80 -26.66 4.64
N VAL A 66 19.04 -25.93 5.71
CA VAL A 66 18.00 -25.31 6.55
C VAL A 66 17.96 -23.85 6.14
N PRO A 67 16.91 -23.40 5.45
CA PRO A 67 16.86 -22.04 4.93
C PRO A 67 16.86 -21.02 6.06
N ALA A 68 17.52 -19.88 5.85
CA ALA A 68 17.42 -18.74 6.74
C ALA A 68 16.02 -18.14 6.65
N THR A 69 15.51 -17.69 7.79
CA THR A 69 14.30 -16.86 7.85
C THR A 69 14.69 -15.39 7.93
N CYS A 70 13.70 -14.52 7.98
CA CYS A 70 13.97 -13.09 8.12
C CYS A 70 14.60 -12.72 9.47
N GLY A 71 14.41 -13.53 10.53
CA GLY A 71 14.92 -13.26 11.88
C GLY A 71 15.95 -14.27 12.38
N GLU A 72 16.06 -15.41 11.74
CA GLU A 72 16.95 -16.49 12.18
C GLU A 72 17.92 -16.90 11.07
N ALA A 73 19.14 -17.18 11.47
CA ALA A 73 20.15 -17.74 10.58
C ALA A 73 19.72 -19.15 10.12
N GLY A 74 19.93 -19.41 8.85
CA GLY A 74 19.89 -20.75 8.30
C GLY A 74 21.27 -21.40 8.33
N ARG A 75 21.37 -22.62 7.82
CA ARG A 75 22.65 -23.30 7.64
C ARG A 75 22.63 -24.27 6.49
N VAL A 76 23.79 -24.54 5.98
CA VAL A 76 24.04 -25.64 5.06
C VAL A 76 24.98 -26.62 5.77
N ASP A 77 24.47 -27.80 6.06
CA ASP A 77 25.24 -28.90 6.62
C ASP A 77 25.79 -29.75 5.47
N THR A 78 27.07 -29.89 5.40
CA THR A 78 27.72 -30.88 4.52
C THR A 78 27.78 -32.23 5.25
N ILE A 79 27.14 -33.23 4.70
CA ILE A 79 26.93 -34.54 5.34
C ILE A 79 27.71 -35.59 4.56
N CYS A 80 28.43 -36.42 5.27
CA CYS A 80 29.10 -37.58 4.69
C CYS A 80 28.05 -38.54 4.11
N SER A 81 28.15 -38.88 2.84
CA SER A 81 27.23 -39.81 2.18
C SER A 81 27.36 -41.25 2.71
N ASN A 82 28.46 -41.55 3.41
CA ASN A 82 28.72 -42.86 3.94
C ASN A 82 28.15 -43.05 5.35
N CYS A 83 28.39 -42.14 6.29
CA CYS A 83 27.99 -42.27 7.69
C CYS A 83 26.85 -41.34 8.12
N GLY A 84 26.45 -40.40 7.30
CA GLY A 84 25.41 -39.44 7.63
C GLY A 84 25.84 -38.35 8.62
N GLU A 85 27.12 -38.31 9.02
CA GLU A 85 27.63 -37.34 9.96
C GLU A 85 27.81 -35.99 9.30
N VAL A 86 27.56 -34.91 10.03
CA VAL A 86 27.78 -33.55 9.56
C VAL A 86 29.28 -33.24 9.65
N ILE A 87 29.91 -33.09 8.51
CA ILE A 87 31.35 -32.83 8.39
C ILE A 87 31.63 -31.34 8.64
N SER A 88 30.77 -30.50 8.12
CA SER A 88 30.89 -29.05 8.28
C SER A 88 29.52 -28.39 8.21
N THR A 89 29.41 -27.25 8.85
CA THR A 89 28.22 -26.40 8.80
C THR A 89 28.63 -25.03 8.36
N ARG A 90 27.96 -24.49 7.36
CA ARG A 90 28.10 -23.09 6.92
C ARG A 90 26.83 -22.36 7.27
N GLU A 91 26.94 -21.32 8.07
CA GLU A 91 25.82 -20.47 8.41
C GLU A 91 25.37 -19.63 7.22
N LEU A 92 24.04 -19.48 7.09
CA LEU A 92 23.38 -18.55 6.20
C LEU A 92 22.84 -17.41 7.05
N PRO A 93 23.29 -16.15 6.82
CA PRO A 93 22.78 -15.04 7.61
C PRO A 93 21.27 -14.91 7.45
N PRO A 94 20.57 -14.39 8.48
CA PRO A 94 19.15 -14.04 8.36
C PRO A 94 18.92 -13.17 7.14
N THR A 95 17.82 -13.35 6.44
CA THR A 95 17.55 -12.60 5.22
C THR A 95 17.26 -11.12 5.47
N GLY A 96 16.90 -10.76 6.72
CA GLY A 96 16.55 -9.39 7.11
C GLY A 96 15.28 -8.83 6.45
N ALA A 97 14.73 -9.55 5.48
CA ALA A 97 13.57 -9.11 4.71
C ALA A 97 12.28 -9.47 5.47
N HIS A 98 11.86 -8.59 6.38
CA HIS A 98 10.62 -8.78 7.11
C HIS A 98 9.39 -8.51 6.23
N VAL A 99 8.42 -9.40 6.27
CA VAL A 99 7.08 -9.20 5.68
C VAL A 99 6.15 -8.75 6.81
N TRP A 100 5.95 -7.44 6.90
CA TRP A 100 5.13 -6.82 7.93
C TRP A 100 3.64 -6.98 7.60
N GLY A 101 2.85 -7.38 8.57
CA GLY A 101 1.40 -7.37 8.48
C GLY A 101 0.83 -5.95 8.49
N ASN A 102 -0.50 -5.83 8.48
CA ASN A 102 -1.20 -4.53 8.46
C ASN A 102 -1.02 -3.68 9.74
N GLY A 103 -0.40 -4.24 10.77
CA GLY A 103 -0.19 -3.60 12.05
C GLY A 103 -1.48 -3.35 12.84
N VAL A 104 -1.38 -3.39 14.15
CA VAL A 104 -2.48 -3.12 15.08
C VAL A 104 -2.15 -1.86 15.85
N VAL A 105 -3.14 -1.00 16.07
CA VAL A 105 -2.99 0.16 16.97
C VAL A 105 -2.90 -0.36 18.39
N THR A 106 -1.71 -0.35 18.97
CA THR A 106 -1.44 -0.82 20.33
C THR A 106 -1.56 0.30 21.36
N THR A 107 -1.41 1.53 20.91
CA THR A 107 -1.72 2.72 21.72
C THR A 107 -2.53 3.66 20.84
N ALA A 108 -3.76 3.93 21.22
CA ALA A 108 -4.56 4.89 20.51
C ALA A 108 -3.92 6.27 20.63
N PRO A 109 -3.80 7.05 19.54
CA PRO A 109 -3.35 8.41 19.63
C PRO A 109 -4.38 9.24 20.41
N THR A 110 -3.89 10.18 21.20
CA THR A 110 -4.71 11.20 21.82
C THR A 110 -4.52 12.53 21.09
N GLU A 111 -5.25 13.56 21.49
CA GLU A 111 -5.08 14.89 20.90
C GLU A 111 -3.68 15.47 21.08
N THR A 112 -2.98 15.07 22.14
CA THR A 112 -1.67 15.62 22.50
C THR A 112 -0.53 14.61 22.43
N THR A 113 -0.84 13.33 22.35
CA THR A 113 0.16 12.26 22.34
C THR A 113 0.03 11.39 21.10
N PRO A 114 1.15 11.12 20.38
CA PRO A 114 1.16 10.18 19.28
C PRO A 114 0.68 8.80 19.71
N GLY A 115 -0.14 8.17 18.90
CA GLY A 115 -0.45 6.75 19.05
C GLY A 115 0.70 5.88 18.60
N VAL A 116 0.58 4.58 18.79
CA VAL A 116 1.54 3.59 18.34
C VAL A 116 0.80 2.48 17.59
N ARG A 117 1.25 2.21 16.38
CA ARG A 117 0.86 1.01 15.64
C ARG A 117 2.02 0.03 15.67
N THR A 118 1.74 -1.19 16.08
CA THR A 118 2.70 -2.28 16.12
C THR A 118 2.45 -3.21 14.94
N PHE A 119 3.49 -3.43 14.17
CA PHE A 119 3.51 -4.35 13.05
C PHE A 119 4.19 -5.63 13.49
N THR A 120 3.69 -6.77 13.06
CA THR A 120 4.29 -8.07 13.33
C THR A 120 4.70 -8.71 12.02
N CYS A 121 5.91 -9.19 11.95
CA CYS A 121 6.38 -9.95 10.79
C CYS A 121 5.71 -11.31 10.76
N SER A 122 5.06 -11.65 9.65
CA SER A 122 4.37 -12.94 9.46
C SER A 122 5.33 -14.13 9.40
N GLY A 123 6.60 -13.88 9.09
CA GLY A 123 7.61 -14.95 8.94
C GLY A 123 8.37 -15.28 10.22
N CYS A 124 8.65 -14.31 11.11
CA CYS A 124 9.46 -14.53 12.30
C CYS A 124 8.86 -14.00 13.60
N GLY A 125 7.68 -13.36 13.55
CA GLY A 125 7.04 -12.80 14.75
C GLY A 125 7.71 -11.52 15.28
N ALA A 126 8.80 -11.03 14.68
CA ALA A 126 9.41 -9.77 15.08
C ALA A 126 8.40 -8.63 15.01
N THR A 127 8.51 -7.69 15.93
CA THR A 127 7.59 -6.55 15.99
C THR A 127 8.33 -5.24 15.73
N GLU A 128 7.69 -4.36 14.97
CA GLU A 128 8.12 -2.99 14.74
C GLU A 128 7.04 -2.03 15.22
N ARG A 129 7.45 -1.01 15.97
CA ARG A 129 6.54 0.01 16.49
C ARG A 129 6.73 1.29 15.69
N ARG A 130 5.65 1.81 15.14
CA ARG A 130 5.63 3.09 14.41
C ARG A 130 4.69 4.06 15.11
N ASN A 131 5.16 5.28 15.28
CA ASN A 131 4.32 6.32 15.84
C ASN A 131 3.24 6.70 14.81
N LEU A 132 2.01 6.71 15.27
CA LEU A 132 0.93 7.38 14.55
C LEU A 132 1.07 8.87 14.87
N THR A 133 0.92 9.71 13.84
CA THR A 133 0.81 11.14 14.09
C THR A 133 -0.32 11.40 15.11
N ASN A 134 -0.26 12.49 15.85
CA ASN A 134 -1.21 12.89 16.91
C ASN A 134 -2.66 12.96 16.44
N ALA A 135 -2.91 12.62 15.27
CA ALA A 135 -4.16 12.75 14.58
C ALA A 135 -5.10 11.54 14.76
N ALA A 136 -5.22 11.01 15.93
CA ALA A 136 -6.56 10.64 16.30
C ALA A 136 -7.36 11.93 16.41
N GLY A 137 -6.75 12.93 15.80
CA GLY A 137 -7.29 14.19 15.43
C GLY A 137 -8.13 14.78 16.52
N HIS A 138 -7.82 16.00 16.78
CA HIS A 138 -8.82 16.88 17.34
C HIS A 138 -10.17 16.58 16.68
N LYS A 139 -11.18 16.39 17.48
CA LYS A 139 -12.55 16.29 17.01
C LYS A 139 -13.02 17.71 16.74
N TRP A 140 -12.70 18.20 15.54
CA TRP A 140 -13.06 19.55 15.13
C TRP A 140 -14.58 19.69 14.99
N ASP A 141 -15.10 20.84 15.36
CA ASP A 141 -16.47 21.26 15.03
C ASP A 141 -16.61 21.53 13.52
N GLY A 142 -17.79 21.93 13.09
CA GLY A 142 -18.06 22.28 11.67
C GLY A 142 -17.34 23.54 11.17
N GLY A 143 -16.57 24.18 12.04
CA GLY A 143 -15.85 25.44 11.75
C GLY A 143 -16.77 26.64 11.58
N THR A 144 -16.38 27.75 12.17
CA THR A 144 -17.08 29.04 12.07
C THR A 144 -16.28 29.97 11.15
N VAL A 145 -16.93 30.65 10.23
CA VAL A 145 -16.30 31.69 9.41
C VAL A 145 -16.01 32.86 10.32
N THR A 146 -14.75 33.04 10.70
CA THR A 146 -14.29 34.13 11.57
C THR A 146 -13.92 35.39 10.78
N THR A 147 -13.58 35.21 9.52
CA THR A 147 -13.38 36.32 8.56
C THR A 147 -14.06 35.90 7.26
N ALA A 148 -15.07 36.63 6.85
CA ALA A 148 -15.72 36.38 5.58
C ALA A 148 -14.74 36.64 4.42
N PRO A 149 -14.65 35.80 3.39
CA PRO A 149 -13.87 36.11 2.23
C PRO A 149 -14.50 37.25 1.49
N THR A 150 -13.64 38.12 0.94
CA THR A 150 -14.04 39.17 -0.01
C THR A 150 -13.71 38.74 -1.43
N GLU A 151 -14.03 39.58 -2.41
CA GLU A 151 -13.64 39.31 -3.81
C GLU A 151 -12.14 39.12 -4.01
N THR A 152 -11.32 39.78 -3.22
CA THR A 152 -9.87 39.84 -3.40
C THR A 152 -9.08 39.28 -2.23
N THR A 153 -9.71 39.10 -1.09
CA THR A 153 -9.05 38.64 0.13
C THR A 153 -9.63 37.33 0.61
N PRO A 154 -8.79 36.30 0.87
CA PRO A 154 -9.24 35.07 1.49
C PRO A 154 -9.91 35.32 2.83
N GLY A 155 -11.01 34.62 3.09
CA GLY A 155 -11.62 34.56 4.40
C GLY A 155 -10.87 33.56 5.30
N VAL A 156 -11.34 33.45 6.53
CA VAL A 156 -10.80 32.52 7.51
C VAL A 156 -11.96 31.75 8.12
N ARG A 157 -11.89 30.44 8.10
CA ARG A 157 -12.72 29.55 8.91
C ARG A 157 -11.89 29.04 10.08
N THR A 158 -12.43 29.17 11.27
CA THR A 158 -11.81 28.67 12.49
C THR A 158 -12.58 27.44 12.96
N PHE A 159 -11.88 26.35 13.14
CA PHE A 159 -12.39 25.11 13.72
C PHE A 159 -11.92 25.05 15.17
N THR A 160 -12.80 24.61 16.06
CA THR A 160 -12.49 24.41 17.47
C THR A 160 -12.60 22.91 17.77
N CYS A 161 -11.60 22.37 18.43
CA CYS A 161 -11.70 20.99 18.92
C CYS A 161 -12.75 20.92 20.02
N THR A 162 -13.77 20.07 19.82
CA THR A 162 -14.88 19.89 20.79
C THR A 162 -14.43 19.23 22.09
N VAL A 163 -13.21 18.70 22.16
CA VAL A 163 -12.67 17.98 23.32
C VAL A 163 -11.66 18.83 24.08
N CYS A 164 -10.71 19.50 23.41
CA CYS A 164 -9.62 20.22 24.08
C CYS A 164 -9.68 21.75 23.91
N GLY A 165 -10.59 22.27 23.07
CA GLY A 165 -10.72 23.71 22.83
C GLY A 165 -9.63 24.34 21.96
N GLN A 166 -8.65 23.56 21.48
CA GLN A 166 -7.66 24.09 20.53
C GLN A 166 -8.34 24.51 19.23
N THR A 167 -7.81 25.55 18.62
CA THR A 167 -8.34 26.07 17.36
C THR A 167 -7.33 25.84 16.22
N ARG A 168 -7.84 25.57 15.04
CA ARG A 168 -7.11 25.66 13.79
C ARG A 168 -7.83 26.62 12.85
N THR A 169 -7.10 27.29 12.03
CA THR A 169 -7.68 28.15 10.99
C THR A 169 -7.43 27.55 9.61
N GLU A 170 -8.39 27.74 8.74
CA GLU A 170 -8.32 27.38 7.35
C GLU A 170 -8.70 28.60 6.50
N ALA A 171 -7.92 28.88 5.46
CA ALA A 171 -8.22 29.97 4.56
C ALA A 171 -9.44 29.60 3.71
N ILE A 172 -10.49 30.40 3.75
CA ILE A 172 -11.57 30.34 2.78
C ILE A 172 -11.07 31.12 1.56
N PRO A 173 -10.98 30.51 0.38
CA PRO A 173 -10.59 31.25 -0.81
C PRO A 173 -11.41 32.53 -0.95
N ALA A 174 -10.76 33.61 -1.39
CA ALA A 174 -11.48 34.82 -1.71
C ALA A 174 -12.69 34.43 -2.57
N THR A 175 -13.86 34.97 -2.24
CA THR A 175 -15.11 34.66 -2.99
C THR A 175 -15.01 35.20 -4.39
N GLY A 176 -13.89 35.90 -4.65
CA GLY A 176 -13.69 36.53 -5.92
C GLY A 176 -14.40 35.70 -6.94
N ALA A 177 -15.59 36.15 -7.27
CA ALA A 177 -15.96 35.99 -8.63
C ALA A 177 -14.66 36.31 -9.33
N SER A 178 -14.01 35.35 -9.91
CA SER A 178 -12.94 35.58 -10.80
C SER A 178 -13.54 36.37 -11.93
N THR A 179 -13.66 37.66 -11.72
CA THR A 179 -13.66 38.58 -12.83
C THR A 179 -12.22 38.65 -13.31
N CYS A 180 -11.66 37.44 -13.56
CA CYS A 180 -10.46 37.37 -14.35
C CYS A 180 -10.81 37.95 -15.70
N THR A 181 -10.37 39.18 -15.94
CA THR A 181 -10.59 39.88 -17.19
C THR A 181 -9.64 39.37 -18.30
N GLY A 182 -8.91 38.25 -18.04
CA GLY A 182 -7.92 37.70 -18.98
C GLY A 182 -6.60 38.45 -19.00
N GLY A 183 -6.37 39.39 -18.05
CA GLY A 183 -5.15 40.18 -17.97
C GLY A 183 -4.05 39.55 -17.07
N PRO A 184 -2.92 40.28 -16.88
CA PRO A 184 -1.76 39.80 -16.11
C PRO A 184 -2.03 39.38 -14.66
N SER A 185 -3.16 39.77 -14.08
CA SER A 185 -3.60 39.35 -12.74
C SER A 185 -4.24 37.98 -12.73
N CYS A 186 -4.53 37.38 -13.89
CA CYS A 186 -5.13 36.05 -14.01
C CYS A 186 -4.08 34.98 -13.75
N PRO A 187 -4.30 34.02 -12.86
CA PRO A 187 -3.34 32.97 -12.57
C PRO A 187 -2.89 32.16 -13.79
N SER A 188 -3.79 31.96 -14.75
CA SER A 188 -3.50 31.25 -16.00
C SER A 188 -2.98 32.15 -17.12
N TYR A 189 -2.72 33.44 -16.88
CA TYR A 189 -2.32 34.44 -17.92
C TYR A 189 -1.12 33.99 -18.75
N GLY A 190 -0.15 33.28 -18.15
CA GLY A 190 1.01 32.74 -18.86
C GLY A 190 0.79 31.41 -19.58
N LEU A 191 -0.44 30.88 -19.59
CA LEU A 191 -0.79 29.62 -20.22
C LEU A 191 -1.53 29.89 -21.53
N HIS A 192 -0.81 29.78 -22.64
CA HIS A 192 -1.27 30.27 -23.97
C HIS A 192 -2.45 29.50 -24.54
N ASP A 193 -2.68 28.28 -24.04
CA ASP A 193 -3.75 27.36 -24.49
C ASP A 193 -4.98 27.37 -23.58
N VAL A 194 -5.01 28.25 -22.58
CA VAL A 194 -6.19 28.52 -21.77
C VAL A 194 -6.94 29.70 -22.35
N ALA A 195 -8.11 29.42 -22.92
CA ALA A 195 -8.94 30.48 -23.47
C ALA A 195 -9.39 31.45 -22.35
N GLY A 196 -9.78 32.67 -22.77
CA GLY A 196 -10.13 33.75 -21.87
C GLY A 196 -11.31 33.47 -20.93
N PRO A 197 -11.75 34.45 -20.15
CA PRO A 197 -12.73 34.32 -19.07
C PRO A 197 -14.07 33.66 -19.45
N SER A 198 -14.44 33.73 -20.72
CA SER A 198 -15.63 33.04 -21.23
C SER A 198 -15.50 31.53 -21.42
N TYR A 199 -14.29 31.00 -21.29
CA TYR A 199 -14.07 29.56 -21.37
C TYR A 199 -14.62 28.88 -20.12
N TRP A 200 -15.44 27.87 -20.31
CA TRP A 200 -16.16 27.20 -19.23
C TRP A 200 -15.29 26.65 -18.08
N ALA A 201 -14.04 26.29 -18.37
CA ALA A 201 -13.09 25.78 -17.38
C ALA A 201 -12.11 26.83 -16.85
N HIS A 202 -12.16 28.06 -17.35
CA HIS A 202 -11.21 29.10 -17.00
C HIS A 202 -11.12 29.33 -15.48
N GLU A 203 -12.25 29.48 -14.82
CA GLU A 203 -12.31 29.66 -13.37
C GLU A 203 -11.70 28.48 -12.61
N GLY A 204 -12.00 27.24 -13.03
CA GLY A 204 -11.45 26.04 -12.44
C GLY A 204 -9.93 25.93 -12.61
N ILE A 205 -9.42 26.30 -13.79
CA ILE A 205 -7.98 26.33 -14.08
C ILE A 205 -7.29 27.39 -13.23
N ASP A 206 -7.81 28.61 -13.21
CA ASP A 206 -7.30 29.72 -12.39
C ASP A 206 -7.26 29.36 -10.91
N TYR A 207 -8.33 28.75 -10.41
CA TYR A 207 -8.40 28.26 -9.03
C TYR A 207 -7.27 27.26 -8.75
N CYS A 208 -7.13 26.25 -9.60
CA CYS A 208 -6.12 25.21 -9.41
C CYS A 208 -4.69 25.73 -9.52
N VAL A 209 -4.43 26.67 -10.45
CA VAL A 209 -3.10 27.28 -10.61
C VAL A 209 -2.77 28.19 -9.42
N ARG A 210 -3.71 29.04 -8.99
CA ARG A 210 -3.55 29.91 -7.83
C ARG A 210 -3.24 29.15 -6.56
N ASN A 211 -3.95 28.05 -6.33
CA ASN A 211 -3.81 27.22 -5.14
C ASN A 211 -2.73 26.12 -5.28
N ARG A 212 -1.95 26.14 -6.37
CA ARG A 212 -0.87 25.16 -6.63
C ARG A 212 -1.33 23.70 -6.64
N LEU A 213 -2.60 23.46 -6.94
CA LEU A 213 -3.17 22.11 -7.07
C LEU A 213 -2.84 21.51 -8.43
N MET A 214 -2.82 22.33 -9.46
CA MET A 214 -2.38 21.97 -10.80
C MET A 214 -1.46 23.07 -11.34
N SER A 215 -0.58 22.67 -12.26
CA SER A 215 0.33 23.59 -12.96
C SER A 215 0.28 23.34 -14.46
N GLY A 216 0.92 24.20 -15.24
CA GLY A 216 1.19 23.93 -16.65
C GLY A 216 2.04 22.68 -16.84
N VAL A 217 2.05 22.17 -18.06
CA VAL A 217 2.82 20.98 -18.47
C VAL A 217 4.15 21.34 -19.15
N GLY A 218 4.49 22.61 -19.18
CA GLY A 218 5.69 23.16 -19.78
C GLY A 218 5.38 24.11 -20.96
N ALA A 219 6.39 24.86 -21.41
CA ALA A 219 6.29 25.78 -22.54
C ALA A 219 5.09 26.78 -22.50
N GLY A 220 4.62 27.14 -21.29
CA GLY A 220 3.46 28.04 -21.14
C GLY A 220 2.12 27.40 -21.53
N THR A 221 1.98 26.10 -21.45
CA THR A 221 0.74 25.39 -21.77
C THR A 221 0.16 24.68 -20.54
N PHE A 222 -1.17 24.61 -20.48
CA PHE A 222 -1.93 23.86 -19.50
C PHE A 222 -2.40 22.50 -20.04
N SER A 223 -2.58 22.40 -21.34
CA SER A 223 -3.15 21.26 -22.07
C SER A 223 -4.55 20.87 -21.57
N PRO A 224 -5.54 21.76 -21.66
CA PRO A 224 -6.86 21.59 -21.04
C PRO A 224 -7.60 20.35 -21.52
N ASP A 225 -7.44 19.96 -22.77
CA ASP A 225 -8.15 18.84 -23.40
C ASP A 225 -7.43 17.47 -23.22
N THR A 226 -6.22 17.48 -22.68
CA THR A 226 -5.49 16.25 -22.40
C THR A 226 -6.07 15.58 -21.15
N ALA A 227 -6.24 14.27 -21.20
CA ALA A 227 -6.69 13.50 -20.03
C ALA A 227 -5.68 13.58 -18.88
N CYS A 228 -6.18 13.74 -17.65
CA CYS A 228 -5.38 13.55 -16.46
C CYS A 228 -5.01 12.09 -16.26
N THR A 229 -3.81 11.83 -15.75
CA THR A 229 -3.44 10.49 -15.34
C THR A 229 -3.85 10.22 -13.89
N ARG A 230 -3.97 8.93 -13.55
CA ARG A 230 -4.30 8.50 -12.19
C ARG A 230 -3.26 9.01 -11.17
N ALA A 231 -1.97 8.98 -11.55
CA ALA A 231 -0.89 9.50 -10.70
C ALA A 231 -1.03 11.00 -10.43
N GLN A 232 -1.45 11.79 -11.40
CA GLN A 232 -1.66 13.22 -11.21
C GLN A 232 -2.75 13.52 -10.17
N ILE A 233 -3.84 12.75 -10.18
CA ILE A 233 -4.93 12.96 -9.22
C ILE A 233 -4.49 12.61 -7.79
N VAL A 234 -3.86 11.46 -7.57
CA VAL A 234 -3.38 11.15 -6.21
C VAL A 234 -2.31 12.13 -5.75
N LYS A 235 -1.51 12.69 -6.67
CA LYS A 235 -0.53 13.75 -6.33
C LYS A 235 -1.20 15.04 -5.88
N ILE A 236 -2.29 15.44 -6.50
CA ILE A 236 -3.10 16.59 -6.09
C ILE A 236 -3.64 16.35 -4.66
N LEU A 237 -4.23 15.20 -4.40
CA LEU A 237 -4.79 14.86 -3.10
C LEU A 237 -3.70 14.73 -2.01
N TYR A 238 -2.55 14.15 -2.35
CA TYR A 238 -1.38 14.07 -1.48
C TYR A 238 -0.88 15.46 -1.08
N ASN A 239 -0.68 16.34 -2.05
CA ASN A 239 -0.23 17.72 -1.79
C ASN A 239 -1.26 18.46 -0.92
N ARG A 240 -2.54 18.27 -1.22
CA ARG A 240 -3.62 18.86 -0.45
C ARG A 240 -3.68 18.35 0.99
N SER A 241 -3.39 17.08 1.24
CA SER A 241 -3.42 16.52 2.59
C SER A 241 -2.36 17.13 3.51
N GLY A 242 -1.43 17.92 2.99
CA GLY A 242 -0.29 18.46 3.74
C GLY A 242 0.67 17.39 4.26
N ASN A 243 0.48 16.13 3.83
CA ASN A 243 1.30 15.02 4.29
C ASN A 243 2.72 15.17 3.72
N GLN A 244 3.73 15.09 4.60
CA GLN A 244 5.13 15.18 4.24
C GLN A 244 5.90 13.89 4.58
N THR A 245 5.19 12.81 4.91
CA THR A 245 5.80 11.53 5.21
C THR A 245 6.53 11.00 3.98
N ASP A 246 7.76 10.60 4.16
CA ASP A 246 8.49 9.87 3.13
C ASP A 246 8.05 8.41 3.12
N TYR A 247 7.40 8.03 2.05
CA TYR A 247 6.91 6.66 1.84
C TYR A 247 7.91 5.77 1.08
N SER A 248 9.12 6.24 0.78
CA SER A 248 10.11 5.48 -0.01
C SER A 248 10.49 4.13 0.61
N TYR A 249 10.37 4.01 1.93
CA TYR A 249 10.65 2.80 2.70
C TYR A 249 9.44 1.92 2.98
N TYR A 250 8.25 2.31 2.50
CA TYR A 250 7.03 1.55 2.73
C TYR A 250 6.84 0.53 1.62
N TYR A 251 6.43 -0.67 1.98
CA TYR A 251 6.05 -1.67 1.00
C TYR A 251 4.82 -1.20 0.21
N LEU A 252 4.94 -1.18 -1.10
CA LEU A 252 3.82 -0.90 -2.00
C LEU A 252 3.58 -2.13 -2.87
N PRO A 253 2.35 -2.69 -2.91
CA PRO A 253 2.10 -3.92 -3.66
C PRO A 253 2.13 -3.73 -5.18
N PHE A 254 2.15 -2.48 -5.66
CA PHE A 254 2.03 -2.16 -7.08
C PHE A 254 3.37 -2.25 -7.79
N THR A 255 3.49 -3.25 -8.67
CA THR A 255 4.72 -3.53 -9.42
C THR A 255 5.01 -2.51 -10.53
N ASP A 256 4.01 -1.72 -10.91
CA ASP A 256 4.09 -0.67 -11.94
C ASP A 256 4.35 0.73 -11.36
N VAL A 257 4.63 0.82 -10.07
CA VAL A 257 5.01 2.05 -9.38
C VAL A 257 6.47 1.96 -8.98
N ALA A 258 7.35 2.46 -9.85
CA ALA A 258 8.78 2.38 -9.63
C ALA A 258 9.22 3.22 -8.41
N PRO A 259 10.10 2.70 -7.53
CA PRO A 259 10.75 3.50 -6.52
C PRO A 259 11.44 4.73 -7.12
N GLY A 260 11.28 5.89 -6.48
CA GLY A 260 11.84 7.15 -6.98
C GLY A 260 11.03 7.86 -8.07
N ALA A 261 9.92 7.26 -8.55
CA ALA A 261 9.00 7.98 -9.42
C ALA A 261 8.41 9.20 -8.70
N TRP A 262 8.21 10.32 -9.42
CA TRP A 262 7.70 11.58 -8.84
C TRP A 262 6.35 11.44 -8.11
N TYR A 263 5.62 10.39 -8.43
CA TYR A 263 4.32 10.07 -7.83
C TYR A 263 4.41 8.98 -6.75
N TYR A 264 5.58 8.37 -6.51
CA TYR A 264 5.71 7.23 -5.60
C TYR A 264 5.10 7.50 -4.23
N ASN A 265 5.54 8.56 -3.56
CA ASN A 265 5.04 8.94 -2.24
C ASN A 265 3.54 9.22 -2.23
N ALA A 266 3.02 9.80 -3.30
CA ALA A 266 1.59 10.08 -3.41
C ALA A 266 0.76 8.81 -3.59
N VAL A 267 1.24 7.84 -4.40
CA VAL A 267 0.56 6.56 -4.60
C VAL A 267 0.62 5.72 -3.33
N ALA A 268 1.78 5.66 -2.68
CA ALA A 268 1.95 4.95 -1.41
C ALA A 268 1.05 5.57 -0.32
N TRP A 269 1.07 6.89 -0.18
CA TRP A 269 0.16 7.59 0.72
C TRP A 269 -1.30 7.25 0.43
N ALA A 270 -1.72 7.31 -0.82
CA ALA A 270 -3.10 7.03 -1.21
C ALA A 270 -3.51 5.58 -0.89
N TYR A 271 -2.59 4.64 -1.05
CA TYR A 271 -2.80 3.24 -0.68
C TYR A 271 -2.96 3.06 0.83
N TYR A 272 -2.03 3.60 1.63
CA TYR A 272 -2.07 3.48 3.10
C TYR A 272 -3.18 4.28 3.77
N ASN A 273 -3.81 5.20 3.05
CA ASN A 273 -4.95 5.97 3.54
C ASN A 273 -6.28 5.57 2.89
N ASP A 274 -6.35 4.41 2.25
CA ASP A 274 -7.56 3.84 1.65
C ASP A 274 -8.17 4.72 0.54
N VAL A 275 -7.43 5.70 0.02
CA VAL A 275 -7.85 6.52 -1.13
C VAL A 275 -7.84 5.68 -2.40
N THR A 276 -6.91 4.75 -2.51
CA THR A 276 -6.85 3.80 -3.62
C THR A 276 -6.52 2.38 -3.15
N SER A 277 -7.05 1.40 -3.86
CA SER A 277 -6.66 -0.02 -3.75
C SER A 277 -5.96 -0.54 -5.02
N GLY A 278 -5.60 0.36 -5.95
CA GLY A 278 -5.08 -0.02 -7.25
C GLY A 278 -6.17 -0.27 -8.29
N THR A 279 -5.77 -0.71 -9.47
CA THR A 279 -6.65 -1.25 -10.52
C THR A 279 -6.71 -2.78 -10.43
N SER A 280 -5.74 -3.38 -9.77
CA SER A 280 -5.71 -4.77 -9.32
C SER A 280 -4.91 -4.85 -8.02
N ALA A 281 -4.76 -6.05 -7.47
CA ALA A 281 -3.97 -6.28 -6.26
C ALA A 281 -2.49 -5.85 -6.41
N THR A 282 -1.96 -5.86 -7.63
CA THR A 282 -0.54 -5.60 -7.92
C THR A 282 -0.29 -4.44 -8.89
N MET A 283 -1.34 -3.75 -9.33
CA MET A 283 -1.21 -2.69 -10.34
C MET A 283 -1.97 -1.43 -9.89
N PHE A 284 -1.32 -0.27 -10.03
CA PHE A 284 -1.95 1.04 -9.83
C PHE A 284 -2.31 1.71 -11.15
N THR A 285 -1.59 1.41 -12.24
CA THR A 285 -1.67 2.03 -13.57
C THR A 285 -1.48 3.56 -13.52
N PRO A 286 -0.29 4.05 -13.07
CA PRO A 286 -0.07 5.47 -12.76
C PRO A 286 -0.27 6.38 -13.96
N ASN A 287 0.12 5.92 -15.15
CA ASN A 287 0.10 6.71 -16.40
C ASN A 287 -1.20 6.55 -17.20
N ALA A 288 -2.10 5.67 -16.77
CA ALA A 288 -3.40 5.55 -17.43
C ALA A 288 -4.24 6.81 -17.20
N ALA A 289 -4.98 7.21 -18.23
CA ALA A 289 -5.98 8.26 -18.11
C ALA A 289 -7.00 7.86 -17.03
N ILE A 290 -7.32 8.80 -16.14
CA ILE A 290 -8.32 8.56 -15.11
C ILE A 290 -9.72 8.69 -15.68
N THR A 291 -10.58 7.73 -15.39
CA THR A 291 -11.99 7.86 -15.76
C THR A 291 -12.75 8.76 -14.77
N ARG A 292 -13.86 9.33 -15.22
CA ARG A 292 -14.68 10.22 -14.37
C ARG A 292 -15.17 9.52 -13.11
N GLN A 293 -15.60 8.25 -13.19
CA GLN A 293 -15.99 7.48 -12.01
C GLN A 293 -14.78 7.18 -11.07
N GLN A 294 -13.58 6.98 -11.60
CA GLN A 294 -12.39 6.81 -10.78
C GLN A 294 -12.00 8.10 -10.06
N LEU A 295 -12.07 9.23 -10.76
CA LEU A 295 -11.78 10.55 -10.17
C LEU A 295 -12.68 10.83 -8.97
N VAL A 296 -14.00 10.71 -9.14
CA VAL A 296 -14.92 10.98 -8.02
C VAL A 296 -14.79 9.95 -6.91
N THR A 297 -14.39 8.71 -7.22
CA THR A 297 -14.12 7.69 -6.19
C THR A 297 -12.90 8.06 -5.35
N PHE A 298 -11.84 8.60 -5.94
CA PHE A 298 -10.69 9.09 -5.17
C PHE A 298 -11.08 10.26 -4.27
N LEU A 299 -11.85 11.22 -4.78
CA LEU A 299 -12.36 12.35 -4.01
C LEU A 299 -13.25 11.89 -2.85
N TYR A 300 -14.19 10.99 -3.12
CA TYR A 300 -15.10 10.47 -2.10
C TYR A 300 -14.35 9.73 -0.99
N ARG A 301 -13.42 8.83 -1.33
CA ARG A 301 -12.60 8.11 -0.34
C ARG A 301 -11.73 9.05 0.47
N TYR A 302 -11.16 10.06 -0.18
CA TYR A 302 -10.43 11.12 0.53
C TYR A 302 -11.35 11.85 1.50
N THR A 303 -12.58 12.20 1.09
CA THR A 303 -13.57 12.88 1.94
C THR A 303 -13.95 12.00 3.13
N VAL A 304 -14.21 10.72 2.94
CA VAL A 304 -14.51 9.78 4.03
C VAL A 304 -13.40 9.77 5.08
N LYS A 305 -12.15 9.94 4.64
CA LYS A 305 -10.99 9.88 5.54
C LYS A 305 -10.71 11.22 6.24
N TYR A 306 -10.81 12.33 5.53
CA TYR A 306 -10.27 13.61 5.98
C TYR A 306 -11.33 14.70 6.22
N ALA A 307 -12.54 14.50 5.73
CA ALA A 307 -13.64 15.45 5.86
C ALA A 307 -14.99 14.70 5.91
N PRO A 308 -15.17 13.75 6.84
CA PRO A 308 -16.32 12.84 6.86
C PRO A 308 -17.67 13.57 6.97
N GLU A 309 -17.69 14.77 7.50
CA GLU A 309 -18.87 15.63 7.61
C GLU A 309 -19.45 16.02 6.23
N PHE A 310 -18.64 15.94 5.16
CA PHE A 310 -19.06 16.25 3.79
C PHE A 310 -19.41 15.01 2.95
N THR A 311 -19.54 13.83 3.57
CA THR A 311 -19.90 12.60 2.85
C THR A 311 -21.39 12.44 2.60
N GLY A 312 -22.20 13.29 3.19
CA GLY A 312 -23.64 13.33 2.98
C GLY A 312 -24.06 13.86 1.60
N ASN A 313 -25.35 14.12 1.46
CA ASN A 313 -25.94 14.78 0.30
C ASN A 313 -25.77 13.99 -1.04
N ALA A 314 -25.95 12.67 -1.00
CA ALA A 314 -26.00 11.87 -2.20
C ALA A 314 -27.31 12.10 -2.96
N ALA A 315 -27.25 12.20 -4.29
CA ALA A 315 -28.43 12.32 -5.15
C ALA A 315 -28.59 11.09 -6.04
N PRO A 316 -29.84 10.72 -6.40
CA PRO A 316 -30.09 9.67 -7.39
C PRO A 316 -29.44 10.06 -8.73
N ILE A 317 -28.74 9.10 -9.34
CA ILE A 317 -28.14 9.31 -10.66
C ILE A 317 -28.99 8.73 -11.79
N SER A 318 -30.16 8.16 -11.47
CA SER A 318 -31.07 7.52 -12.44
C SER A 318 -31.63 8.47 -13.48
N ALA A 319 -31.55 9.78 -13.28
CA ALA A 319 -31.94 10.78 -14.26
C ALA A 319 -30.98 10.88 -15.46
N PHE A 320 -29.75 10.36 -15.32
CA PHE A 320 -28.77 10.37 -16.40
C PHE A 320 -28.93 9.11 -17.26
N PRO A 321 -28.99 9.25 -18.61
CA PRO A 321 -29.24 8.12 -19.52
C PRO A 321 -28.25 6.98 -19.39
N ASP A 322 -27.00 7.31 -19.00
CA ASP A 322 -25.89 6.38 -18.87
C ASP A 322 -25.59 5.94 -17.42
N ALA A 323 -26.53 6.18 -16.51
CA ALA A 323 -26.38 5.77 -15.10
C ALA A 323 -26.08 4.28 -14.93
N GLY A 324 -26.63 3.43 -15.80
CA GLY A 324 -26.34 1.99 -15.82
C GLY A 324 -24.91 1.60 -16.19
N SER A 325 -24.14 2.54 -16.72
CA SER A 325 -22.70 2.35 -17.03
C SER A 325 -21.78 2.65 -15.84
N VAL A 326 -22.32 3.16 -14.73
CA VAL A 326 -21.56 3.39 -13.50
C VAL A 326 -21.31 2.05 -12.83
N ALA A 327 -20.05 1.74 -12.60
CA ALA A 327 -19.66 0.51 -11.93
C ALA A 327 -20.15 0.48 -10.47
N ASN A 328 -20.53 -0.69 -9.96
CA ASN A 328 -21.06 -0.84 -8.60
C ASN A 328 -20.15 -0.23 -7.52
N TRP A 329 -18.84 -0.40 -7.68
CA TRP A 329 -17.85 0.16 -6.75
C TRP A 329 -17.78 1.69 -6.76
N ALA A 330 -18.24 2.35 -7.82
CA ALA A 330 -18.22 3.80 -7.98
C ALA A 330 -19.60 4.44 -7.73
N TYR A 331 -20.66 3.65 -7.59
CA TYR A 331 -22.03 4.16 -7.51
C TYR A 331 -22.21 5.17 -6.37
N ALA A 332 -21.77 4.83 -5.16
CA ALA A 332 -21.88 5.71 -4.00
C ALA A 332 -21.13 7.03 -4.21
N ALA A 333 -19.91 6.94 -4.76
CA ALA A 333 -19.08 8.12 -5.04
C ALA A 333 -19.69 9.00 -6.14
N MET A 334 -20.29 8.40 -7.16
CA MET A 334 -20.94 9.15 -8.23
C MET A 334 -22.22 9.84 -7.74
N SER A 335 -23.07 9.12 -6.98
CA SER A 335 -24.25 9.69 -6.33
C SER A 335 -23.89 10.87 -5.41
N TRP A 336 -22.84 10.72 -4.63
CA TRP A 336 -22.30 11.78 -3.79
C TRP A 336 -21.80 12.98 -4.61
N ALA A 337 -21.07 12.71 -5.68
CA ALA A 337 -20.51 13.77 -6.52
C ALA A 337 -21.60 14.56 -7.25
N VAL A 338 -22.66 13.90 -7.69
CA VAL A 338 -23.84 14.56 -8.30
C VAL A 338 -24.59 15.37 -7.23
N GLY A 339 -24.89 14.80 -6.08
CA GLY A 339 -25.61 15.45 -4.99
C GLY A 339 -24.93 16.71 -4.47
N ASN A 340 -23.60 16.74 -4.51
CA ASN A 340 -22.79 17.90 -4.12
C ASN A 340 -22.37 18.80 -5.30
N GLY A 341 -22.92 18.58 -6.48
CA GLY A 341 -22.70 19.43 -7.65
C GLY A 341 -21.28 19.37 -8.24
N LEU A 342 -20.47 18.36 -7.84
CA LEU A 342 -19.13 18.14 -8.40
C LEU A 342 -19.20 17.66 -9.84
N ILE A 343 -20.13 16.76 -10.12
CA ILE A 343 -20.52 16.30 -11.46
C ILE A 343 -21.91 16.82 -11.78
N LYS A 344 -22.01 17.56 -12.89
CA LYS A 344 -23.27 18.10 -13.40
C LYS A 344 -23.72 17.43 -14.69
N GLY A 345 -22.90 16.52 -15.21
CA GLY A 345 -23.04 15.92 -16.52
C GLY A 345 -22.20 16.62 -17.58
N ASN A 346 -22.07 15.95 -18.72
CA ASN A 346 -21.51 16.52 -19.94
C ASN A 346 -22.67 16.82 -20.88
N ALA A 347 -22.75 18.05 -21.36
CA ALA A 347 -23.77 18.45 -22.34
C ALA A 347 -23.60 17.67 -23.64
N HIS A 348 -24.69 17.17 -24.17
CA HIS A 348 -24.79 16.64 -25.52
C HIS A 348 -25.65 17.55 -26.37
N ASP A 349 -25.35 17.66 -27.65
CA ASP A 349 -26.08 18.48 -28.60
C ASP A 349 -27.57 18.11 -28.59
N ASN A 350 -28.41 18.99 -28.03
CA ASN A 350 -29.85 18.86 -27.92
C ASN A 350 -30.40 17.64 -27.14
N GLY A 351 -29.59 17.01 -26.31
CA GLY A 351 -29.97 15.83 -25.48
C GLY A 351 -29.76 16.08 -23.98
N PRO A 352 -30.16 15.10 -23.16
CA PRO A 352 -29.87 15.15 -21.72
C PRO A 352 -28.39 15.02 -21.46
N ASP A 353 -27.96 15.57 -20.34
CA ASP A 353 -26.57 15.43 -19.89
C ASP A 353 -26.22 13.97 -19.55
N TYR A 354 -24.98 13.57 -19.80
CA TYR A 354 -24.42 12.25 -19.50
C TYR A 354 -23.40 12.34 -18.36
N LEU A 355 -23.37 11.32 -17.50
CA LEU A 355 -22.33 11.17 -16.48
C LEU A 355 -20.98 10.87 -17.12
N ASP A 356 -20.97 10.11 -18.19
CA ASP A 356 -19.79 9.60 -18.90
C ASP A 356 -18.81 8.93 -17.93
N PRO A 357 -19.24 7.91 -17.15
CA PRO A 357 -18.46 7.38 -16.04
C PRO A 357 -17.15 6.73 -16.50
N ASN A 358 -17.12 6.18 -17.71
CA ASN A 358 -15.97 5.52 -18.30
C ASN A 358 -15.11 6.44 -19.17
N GLY A 359 -15.60 7.64 -19.48
CA GLY A 359 -14.84 8.66 -20.20
C GLY A 359 -13.68 9.19 -19.36
N SER A 360 -12.60 9.51 -20.03
CA SER A 360 -11.43 10.09 -19.39
C SER A 360 -11.69 11.54 -18.97
N ALA A 361 -11.35 11.88 -17.72
CA ALA A 361 -11.43 13.26 -17.27
C ALA A 361 -10.28 14.08 -17.86
N THR A 362 -10.59 15.12 -18.64
CA THR A 362 -9.59 16.04 -19.15
C THR A 362 -9.04 16.91 -18.02
N ARG A 363 -7.93 17.59 -18.26
CA ARG A 363 -7.32 18.50 -17.28
C ARG A 363 -8.26 19.68 -16.96
N ALA A 364 -8.98 20.20 -17.95
CA ALA A 364 -10.00 21.22 -17.74
C ALA A 364 -11.16 20.73 -16.88
N GLN A 365 -11.69 19.56 -17.19
CA GLN A 365 -12.74 18.94 -16.39
C GLN A 365 -12.27 18.64 -14.97
N THR A 366 -11.05 18.10 -14.84
CA THR A 366 -10.44 17.84 -13.53
C THR A 366 -10.30 19.12 -12.72
N ALA A 367 -9.77 20.20 -13.31
CA ALA A 367 -9.61 21.49 -12.63
C ALA A 367 -10.94 22.03 -12.11
N THR A 368 -11.99 21.94 -12.92
CA THR A 368 -13.34 22.37 -12.52
C THR A 368 -13.91 21.50 -11.39
N ILE A 369 -13.74 20.19 -11.47
CA ILE A 369 -14.20 19.26 -10.41
C ILE A 369 -13.42 19.49 -9.12
N ILE A 370 -12.10 19.63 -9.18
CA ILE A 370 -11.24 19.92 -8.03
C ILE A 370 -11.59 21.26 -7.39
N MET A 371 -11.82 22.31 -8.17
CA MET A 371 -12.29 23.59 -7.64
C MET A 371 -13.59 23.43 -6.85
N ARG A 372 -14.62 22.83 -7.46
CA ARG A 372 -15.90 22.58 -6.79
C ARG A 372 -15.73 21.75 -5.53
N TYR A 373 -14.87 20.75 -5.59
CA TYR A 373 -14.55 19.90 -4.45
C TYR A 373 -13.91 20.69 -3.30
N CYS A 374 -12.92 21.53 -3.59
CA CYS A 374 -12.28 22.37 -2.60
C CYS A 374 -13.27 23.39 -1.99
N GLN A 375 -14.16 23.95 -2.82
CA GLN A 375 -15.23 24.83 -2.34
C GLN A 375 -16.22 24.10 -1.44
N LEU A 376 -16.57 22.84 -1.75
CA LEU A 376 -17.45 22.01 -0.92
C LEU A 376 -16.88 21.79 0.47
N ILE A 377 -15.62 21.35 0.56
CA ILE A 377 -15.01 21.02 1.85
C ILE A 377 -14.36 22.21 2.56
N GLY A 378 -14.51 23.41 2.01
CA GLY A 378 -14.08 24.65 2.64
C GLY A 378 -12.56 24.85 2.68
N ALA A 379 -11.87 24.47 1.64
CA ALA A 379 -10.41 24.43 1.60
C ALA A 379 -9.85 25.14 0.37
#